data_a62fb8fb8951d1efc14570b7073f7168
#
_entry.id   a62fb8fb8951d1efc14570b7073f7168
#
_cell.length_a   1.000
_cell.length_b   1.000
_cell.length_c   1.000
_cell.angle_alpha   90.00
_cell.angle_beta   90.00
_cell.angle_gamma   90.00
#
_symmetry.space_group_name_H-M   'P 1'
#
loop_
_entity.id
_entity.type
_entity.pdbx_description
1 polymer ?
#
loop_
_entity_poly.entity_id
_entity_poly.type
_entity_poly.pdbx_seq_one_letter_code
_entity_poly.pdbx_strand_id
1 'polypeptide(L)'
;MKPMMIVDCIWKTPRKPMTPEEEKAYNHWCDEVHIPDLLRETGMVRVTRYRDRDGAGIFYIQEFESEEALEKYLVSDRRRELRRETEMHYPAGDDSRNFFEKRTVRCFLPIASKERT
;
A
#
# COMPACT_ATOMS: atom_id res chain seq x y z
N MET A 1 -12.12 -3.96 -16.39
CA MET A 1 -10.87 -3.41 -15.80
C MET A 1 -11.23 -2.46 -14.68
N LYS A 2 -10.42 -2.43 -13.65
CA LYS A 2 -10.71 -1.63 -12.47
C LYS A 2 -9.69 -0.51 -12.27
N PRO A 3 -10.10 0.66 -11.81
CA PRO A 3 -9.15 1.68 -11.40
C PRO A 3 -8.34 1.20 -10.21
N MET A 4 -7.12 1.71 -10.07
CA MET A 4 -6.25 1.28 -8.99
C MET A 4 -5.47 2.43 -8.38
N MET A 5 -5.08 2.23 -7.14
CA MET A 5 -4.13 3.08 -6.46
C MET A 5 -2.90 2.24 -6.14
N ILE A 6 -1.73 2.76 -6.45
CA ILE A 6 -0.46 2.11 -6.11
C ILE A 6 0.18 2.91 -4.99
N VAL A 7 0.46 2.23 -3.89
CA VAL A 7 1.20 2.78 -2.75
C VAL A 7 2.59 2.18 -2.78
N ASP A 8 3.59 2.99 -3.03
CA ASP A 8 4.98 2.59 -3.14
C ASP A 8 5.71 2.93 -1.85
N CYS A 9 6.20 1.90 -1.16
CA CYS A 9 6.90 2.02 0.12
C CYS A 9 8.39 1.77 -0.12
N ILE A 10 9.18 2.83 -0.08
CA ILE A 10 10.60 2.79 -0.45
C ILE A 10 11.46 2.66 0.80
N TRP A 11 12.37 1.66 0.79
CA TRP A 11 13.31 1.45 1.89
C TRP A 11 14.24 2.64 2.04
N LYS A 12 14.74 2.85 3.26
CA LYS A 12 15.78 3.85 3.52
C LYS A 12 17.03 3.59 2.70
N THR A 13 17.74 4.65 2.38
CA THR A 13 19.01 4.60 1.66
C THR A 13 20.12 5.15 2.57
N PRO A 14 21.14 4.36 2.95
CA PRO A 14 21.27 2.93 2.62
C PRO A 14 20.16 2.13 3.29
N ARG A 15 19.73 1.05 2.63
CA ARG A 15 18.62 0.24 3.11
C ARG A 15 18.89 -0.35 4.48
N LYS A 16 17.93 -0.20 5.39
CA LYS A 16 17.92 -0.88 6.67
C LYS A 16 17.06 -2.14 6.51
N PRO A 17 17.65 -3.34 6.43
CA PRO A 17 16.87 -4.56 6.30
C PRO A 17 16.10 -4.87 7.59
N MET A 18 14.93 -5.45 7.45
CA MET A 18 14.22 -6.02 8.59
C MET A 18 14.89 -7.34 8.98
N THR A 19 14.96 -7.60 10.28
CA THR A 19 15.32 -8.94 10.77
C THR A 19 14.19 -9.90 10.40
N PRO A 20 14.43 -11.24 10.43
CA PRO A 20 13.37 -12.21 10.19
C PRO A 20 12.14 -12.02 11.10
N GLU A 21 12.36 -11.68 12.38
CA GLU A 21 11.26 -11.42 13.32
C GLU A 21 10.50 -10.16 12.98
N GLU A 22 11.20 -9.09 12.58
CA GLU A 22 10.59 -7.83 12.17
C GLU A 22 9.77 -8.01 10.90
N GLU A 23 10.30 -8.75 9.93
CA GLU A 23 9.59 -9.04 8.67
C GLU A 23 8.34 -9.88 8.93
N LYS A 24 8.44 -10.87 9.81
CA LYS A 24 7.30 -11.70 10.21
C LYS A 24 6.20 -10.85 10.84
N ALA A 25 6.58 -9.94 11.74
CA ALA A 25 5.63 -9.05 12.40
C ALA A 25 4.98 -8.08 11.39
N TYR A 26 5.75 -7.54 10.47
CA TYR A 26 5.24 -6.66 9.42
C TYR A 26 4.24 -7.39 8.52
N ASN A 27 4.60 -8.58 8.06
CA ASN A 27 3.71 -9.40 7.22
C ASN A 27 2.42 -9.77 7.96
N HIS A 28 2.53 -10.10 9.23
CA HIS A 28 1.35 -10.41 10.06
C HIS A 28 0.42 -9.18 10.16
N TRP A 29 0.98 -8.00 10.43
CA TRP A 29 0.20 -6.77 10.50
C TRP A 29 -0.48 -6.47 9.16
N CYS A 30 0.25 -6.61 8.05
CA CYS A 30 -0.31 -6.39 6.73
C CYS A 30 -1.46 -7.34 6.41
N ASP A 31 -1.25 -8.63 6.64
CA ASP A 31 -2.19 -9.68 6.23
C ASP A 31 -3.41 -9.78 7.17
N GLU A 32 -3.21 -9.59 8.46
CA GLU A 32 -4.26 -9.83 9.47
C GLU A 32 -4.96 -8.55 9.92
N VAL A 33 -4.36 -7.38 9.75
CA VAL A 33 -4.91 -6.12 10.23
C VAL A 33 -5.11 -5.13 9.10
N HIS A 34 -4.02 -4.74 8.43
CA HIS A 34 -4.04 -3.62 7.48
C HIS A 34 -4.85 -3.91 6.23
N ILE A 35 -4.61 -5.04 5.56
CA ILE A 35 -5.35 -5.39 4.34
C ILE A 35 -6.84 -5.62 4.63
N PRO A 36 -7.23 -6.38 5.66
CA PRO A 36 -8.65 -6.46 6.00
C PRO A 36 -9.30 -5.10 6.24
N ASP A 37 -8.60 -4.18 6.91
CA ASP A 37 -9.09 -2.83 7.14
C ASP A 37 -9.22 -2.03 5.84
N LEU A 38 -8.24 -2.18 4.92
CA LEU A 38 -8.30 -1.54 3.61
C LEU A 38 -9.51 -2.00 2.79
N LEU A 39 -9.90 -3.27 2.94
CA LEU A 39 -11.03 -3.84 2.21
C LEU A 39 -12.38 -3.48 2.81
N ARG A 40 -12.40 -2.90 4.01
CA ARG A 40 -13.66 -2.59 4.71
C ARG A 40 -14.04 -1.12 4.49
N GLU A 41 -15.23 -0.91 3.92
CA GLU A 41 -15.82 0.41 3.74
C GLU A 41 -15.02 1.38 2.86
N THR A 42 -14.18 0.85 1.96
CA THR A 42 -13.30 1.68 1.13
C THR A 42 -13.66 1.65 -0.36
N GLY A 43 -14.46 0.67 -0.80
CA GLY A 43 -14.71 0.43 -2.21
C GLY A 43 -13.58 -0.35 -2.90
N MET A 44 -12.54 -0.74 -2.16
CA MET A 44 -11.51 -1.63 -2.68
C MET A 44 -12.05 -3.05 -2.79
N VAL A 45 -11.69 -3.73 -3.87
CA VAL A 45 -12.09 -5.13 -4.11
C VAL A 45 -10.92 -6.08 -4.02
N ARG A 46 -9.69 -5.57 -4.11
CA ARG A 46 -8.49 -6.38 -4.01
C ARG A 46 -7.31 -5.52 -3.59
N VAL A 47 -6.48 -6.07 -2.72
CA VAL A 47 -5.19 -5.48 -2.36
C VAL A 47 -4.13 -6.55 -2.59
N THR A 48 -3.13 -6.23 -3.41
CA THR A 48 -2.02 -7.15 -3.71
C THR A 48 -0.72 -6.47 -3.31
N ARG A 49 0.14 -7.20 -2.62
CA ARG A 49 1.45 -6.70 -2.20
C ARG A 49 2.53 -7.32 -3.10
N TYR A 50 3.48 -6.49 -3.47
CA TYR A 50 4.63 -6.92 -4.26
C TYR A 50 5.92 -6.45 -3.62
N ARG A 51 6.96 -7.25 -3.77
CA ARG A 51 8.31 -6.85 -3.41
C ARG A 51 9.03 -6.44 -4.69
N ASP A 52 9.75 -5.32 -4.66
CA ASP A 52 10.62 -4.97 -5.77
C ASP A 52 11.71 -6.02 -5.92
N ARG A 53 11.90 -6.55 -7.12
CA ARG A 53 12.88 -7.59 -7.39
C ARG A 53 14.30 -7.16 -7.01
N ASP A 54 14.62 -5.90 -7.24
CA ASP A 54 15.95 -5.34 -7.00
C ASP A 54 16.10 -4.73 -5.61
N GLY A 55 15.07 -4.87 -4.76
CA GLY A 55 15.16 -4.54 -3.34
C GLY A 55 14.92 -3.09 -2.98
N ALA A 56 14.32 -2.29 -3.88
CA ALA A 56 14.06 -0.88 -3.61
C ALA A 56 12.94 -0.65 -2.60
N GLY A 57 12.01 -1.59 -2.47
CA GLY A 57 10.89 -1.46 -1.56
C GLY A 57 9.81 -2.49 -1.76
N ILE A 58 8.64 -2.14 -1.24
CA ILE A 58 7.43 -2.95 -1.34
C ILE A 58 6.33 -2.03 -1.87
N PHE A 59 5.43 -2.54 -2.69
CA PHE A 59 4.30 -1.75 -3.10
C PHE A 59 3.00 -2.54 -3.02
N TYR A 60 1.91 -1.77 -2.89
CA TYR A 60 0.56 -2.30 -2.83
C TYR A 60 -0.19 -1.85 -4.06
N ILE A 61 -0.90 -2.77 -4.68
CA ILE A 61 -1.88 -2.44 -5.71
C ILE A 61 -3.27 -2.58 -5.07
N GLN A 62 -4.00 -1.48 -5.01
CA GLN A 62 -5.32 -1.40 -4.41
C GLN A 62 -6.33 -1.17 -5.54
N GLU A 63 -7.11 -2.19 -5.88
CA GLU A 63 -8.10 -2.13 -6.96
C GLU A 63 -9.46 -1.74 -6.40
N PHE A 64 -10.12 -0.78 -7.07
CA PHE A 64 -11.44 -0.29 -6.68
C PHE A 64 -12.53 -0.82 -7.61
N GLU A 65 -13.75 -0.94 -7.10
CA GLU A 65 -14.86 -1.44 -7.89
C GLU A 65 -15.23 -0.51 -9.05
N SER A 66 -14.97 0.81 -8.91
CA SER A 66 -15.28 1.81 -9.91
C SER A 66 -14.44 3.05 -9.71
N GLU A 67 -14.39 3.92 -10.73
CA GLU A 67 -13.75 5.22 -10.64
C GLU A 67 -14.43 6.09 -9.56
N GLU A 68 -15.74 6.02 -9.48
CA GLU A 68 -16.51 6.72 -8.44
C GLU A 68 -16.09 6.28 -7.04
N ALA A 69 -15.92 4.97 -6.83
CA ALA A 69 -15.46 4.42 -5.55
C ALA A 69 -14.05 4.93 -5.19
N LEU A 70 -13.15 4.99 -6.17
CA LEU A 70 -11.80 5.55 -5.98
C LEU A 70 -11.88 7.01 -5.56
N GLU A 71 -12.63 7.84 -6.28
CA GLU A 71 -12.76 9.26 -5.99
C GLU A 71 -13.34 9.48 -4.58
N LYS A 72 -14.34 8.71 -4.21
CA LYS A 72 -14.96 8.77 -2.89
C LYS A 72 -13.95 8.42 -1.79
N TYR A 73 -13.16 7.38 -2.00
CA TYR A 73 -12.13 6.97 -1.04
C TYR A 73 -11.08 8.05 -0.83
N LEU A 74 -10.61 8.69 -1.91
CA LEU A 74 -9.54 9.70 -1.85
C LEU A 74 -9.86 10.88 -0.90
N VAL A 75 -11.13 11.21 -0.72
CA VAL A 75 -11.57 12.33 0.13
C VAL A 75 -12.21 11.86 1.44
N SER A 76 -12.19 10.56 1.71
CA SER A 76 -12.92 9.98 2.85
C SER A 76 -12.17 10.12 4.18
N ASP A 77 -12.95 10.14 5.27
CA ASP A 77 -12.39 10.06 6.62
C ASP A 77 -11.74 8.70 6.85
N ARG A 78 -12.28 7.65 6.24
CA ARG A 78 -11.75 6.30 6.34
C ARG A 78 -10.31 6.25 5.84
N ARG A 79 -10.01 6.91 4.72
CA ARG A 79 -8.64 7.00 4.20
C ARG A 79 -7.71 7.69 5.19
N ARG A 80 -8.17 8.78 5.82
CA ARG A 80 -7.37 9.50 6.81
C ARG A 80 -7.06 8.64 8.02
N GLU A 81 -8.04 7.86 8.50
CA GLU A 81 -7.84 6.93 9.60
C GLU A 81 -6.81 5.85 9.26
N LEU A 82 -6.94 5.24 8.07
CA LEU A 82 -6.04 4.18 7.63
C LEU A 82 -4.60 4.68 7.47
N ARG A 83 -4.43 5.89 6.95
CA ARG A 83 -3.10 6.51 6.83
C ARG A 83 -2.50 6.78 8.21
N ARG A 84 -3.30 7.26 9.15
CA ARG A 84 -2.85 7.51 10.52
C ARG A 84 -2.39 6.21 11.19
N GLU A 85 -3.12 5.12 11.01
CA GLU A 85 -2.75 3.82 11.55
C GLU A 85 -1.43 3.32 10.94
N THR A 86 -1.27 3.48 9.64
CA THR A 86 -0.03 3.10 8.96
C THR A 86 1.15 3.90 9.50
N GLU A 87 1.01 5.21 9.67
CA GLU A 87 2.07 6.04 10.23
C GLU A 87 2.37 5.72 11.70
N MET A 88 1.38 5.25 12.46
CA MET A 88 1.58 4.79 13.83
C MET A 88 2.42 3.52 13.90
N HIS A 89 2.14 2.56 13.02
CA HIS A 89 2.76 1.23 13.07
C HIS A 89 4.06 1.14 12.27
N TYR A 90 4.08 1.71 11.08
CA TYR A 90 5.23 1.65 10.16
C TYR A 90 5.41 3.00 9.46
N PRO A 91 5.87 4.02 10.22
CA PRO A 91 6.05 5.35 9.66
C PRO A 91 7.16 5.40 8.60
N ALA A 92 7.03 6.33 7.66
CA ALA A 92 8.07 6.65 6.71
C ALA A 92 8.67 8.02 7.05
N GLY A 93 9.94 8.23 6.73
CA GLY A 93 10.62 9.50 6.95
C GLY A 93 12.03 9.35 7.49
N ASP A 94 12.59 10.46 7.96
CA ASP A 94 14.01 10.57 8.30
C ASP A 94 14.42 9.92 9.62
N ASP A 95 13.47 9.59 10.49
CA ASP A 95 13.78 8.95 11.77
C ASP A 95 14.54 7.64 11.51
N SER A 96 15.68 7.47 12.15
CA SER A 96 16.55 6.30 11.97
C SER A 96 15.87 4.97 12.35
N ARG A 97 14.79 5.01 13.11
CA ARG A 97 14.03 3.81 13.50
C ARG A 97 13.09 3.34 12.41
N ASN A 98 12.80 4.18 11.40
CA ASN A 98 11.88 3.84 10.32
C ASN A 98 12.57 2.93 9.31
N PHE A 99 11.85 1.91 8.83
CA PHE A 99 12.32 1.07 7.74
C PHE A 99 12.19 1.76 6.38
N PHE A 100 11.16 2.60 6.24
CA PHE A 100 10.84 3.25 4.97
C PHE A 100 11.28 4.71 4.97
N GLU A 101 11.89 5.13 3.86
CA GLU A 101 12.25 6.52 3.62
C GLU A 101 11.04 7.35 3.28
N LYS A 102 10.18 6.81 2.40
CA LYS A 102 8.97 7.50 1.95
C LYS A 102 7.91 6.53 1.46
N ARG A 103 6.67 7.02 1.43
CA ARG A 103 5.54 6.39 0.76
C ARG A 103 5.00 7.35 -0.28
N THR A 104 4.83 6.87 -1.50
CA THR A 104 4.23 7.66 -2.57
C THR A 104 2.96 6.97 -3.05
N VAL A 105 2.00 7.77 -3.50
CA VAL A 105 0.70 7.28 -3.94
C VAL A 105 0.42 7.80 -5.34
N ARG A 106 0.02 6.89 -6.24
CA ARG A 106 -0.39 7.24 -7.60
C ARG A 106 -1.66 6.47 -7.92
N CYS A 107 -2.57 7.15 -8.64
CA CYS A 107 -3.83 6.55 -9.06
C CYS A 107 -3.82 6.33 -10.57
N PHE A 108 -4.44 5.25 -11.01
CA PHE A 108 -4.48 4.86 -12.41
C PHE A 108 -5.89 4.51 -12.82
N LEU A 109 -6.31 5.05 -13.97
CA LEU A 109 -7.62 4.76 -14.55
C LEU A 109 -7.41 3.83 -15.75
N PRO A 110 -8.22 2.78 -15.88
CA PRO A 110 -8.03 1.84 -16.98
C PRO A 110 -8.39 2.48 -18.33
N ILE A 111 -7.61 2.19 -19.35
CA ILE A 111 -7.89 2.62 -20.73
C ILE A 111 -8.24 1.39 -21.56
N ALA A 112 -7.38 0.39 -21.57
CA ALA A 112 -7.55 -0.80 -22.39
C ALA A 112 -6.72 -1.95 -21.84
N SER A 113 -7.15 -3.16 -22.18
CA SER A 113 -6.41 -4.37 -21.87
C SER A 113 -6.56 -5.34 -23.05
N LYS A 114 -5.49 -6.07 -23.35
CA LYS A 114 -5.53 -7.15 -24.35
C LYS A 114 -4.80 -8.35 -23.78
N GLU A 115 -5.35 -9.51 -24.06
CA GLU A 115 -4.73 -10.77 -23.68
C GLU A 115 -4.26 -11.49 -24.93
N ARG A 116 -3.22 -12.32 -24.76
CA ARG A 116 -2.77 -13.20 -25.83
C ARG A 116 -3.81 -14.32 -26.03
N THR A 117 -4.20 -14.55 -27.25
CA THR A 117 -5.18 -15.59 -27.62
C THR A 117 -4.52 -16.92 -27.96
#